data_0f7a9e52864f7c03112474df7f5e659d
#
_entry.id   0f7a9e52864f7c03112474df7f5e659d
#
_cell.length_a   1.000
_cell.length_b   1.000
_cell.length_c   1.000
_cell.angle_alpha   90.00
_cell.angle_beta   90.00
_cell.angle_gamma   90.00
#
_symmetry.space_group_name_H-M   'P 1'
#
loop_
_entity.id
_entity.type
_entity.pdbx_description
1 polymer ?
#
loop_
_entity_poly.entity_id
_entity_poly.type
_entity_poly.pdbx_seq_one_letter_code
_entity_poly.pdbx_strand_id
1 'polypeptide(L)'
;MNKKENTASLEIFDINTASEKSKTLLQKSKDAYGYIPNLHGVLAGSPNLLEAYQNLHELFANSSFNKEELTVVWQTINVEHECHYCVPAHTGIAKAMKVDDAIINALRDQSELPTKKLQVLHTTTLALTRNRGYISEEELNAFYEEGYTQRNLLDIILGLSQKVISNYTNHIAETP
;
A
#
# COMPACT_ATOMS: atom_id res chain seq x y z
N MET A 1 -11.07 -20.68 -2.27
CA MET A 1 -12.04 -19.83 -1.55
C MET A 1 -13.01 -19.23 -2.56
N ASN A 2 -14.33 -19.42 -2.40
CA ASN A 2 -15.30 -18.77 -3.27
C ASN A 2 -15.15 -17.25 -3.10
N LYS A 3 -14.81 -16.53 -4.18
CA LYS A 3 -14.92 -15.08 -4.21
C LYS A 3 -16.39 -14.75 -3.88
N LYS A 4 -16.63 -14.08 -2.74
CA LYS A 4 -17.91 -13.45 -2.50
C LYS A 4 -17.97 -12.30 -3.50
N GLU A 5 -18.85 -12.40 -4.48
CA GLU A 5 -19.19 -11.27 -5.34
C GLU A 5 -19.73 -10.16 -4.44
N ASN A 6 -19.04 -9.05 -4.40
CA ASN A 6 -19.47 -7.89 -3.65
C ASN A 6 -20.46 -7.13 -4.53
N THR A 7 -21.71 -7.07 -4.15
CA THR A 7 -22.79 -6.44 -4.95
C THR A 7 -22.91 -4.94 -4.68
N ALA A 8 -22.05 -4.35 -3.86
CA ALA A 8 -22.08 -2.93 -3.54
C ALA A 8 -21.28 -2.13 -4.59
N SER A 9 -21.97 -1.47 -5.51
CA SER A 9 -21.38 -0.46 -6.39
C SER A 9 -21.17 0.80 -5.59
N LEU A 10 -19.90 1.13 -5.26
CA LEU A 10 -19.56 2.43 -4.68
C LEU A 10 -19.36 3.47 -5.80
N GLU A 11 -19.84 4.68 -5.56
CA GLU A 11 -19.69 5.79 -6.50
C GLU A 11 -18.24 6.25 -6.57
N ILE A 12 -17.78 6.59 -7.78
CA ILE A 12 -16.48 7.22 -8.03
C ILE A 12 -16.74 8.71 -8.25
N PHE A 13 -16.42 9.51 -7.24
CA PHE A 13 -16.61 10.96 -7.29
C PHE A 13 -15.50 11.65 -8.09
N ASP A 14 -15.86 12.75 -8.72
CA ASP A 14 -14.93 13.71 -9.33
C ASP A 14 -15.07 15.09 -8.68
N ILE A 15 -14.35 16.09 -9.21
CA ILE A 15 -14.40 17.48 -8.71
C ILE A 15 -15.81 18.09 -8.83
N ASN A 16 -16.66 17.63 -9.75
CA ASN A 16 -17.98 18.20 -9.96
C ASN A 16 -19.03 17.55 -9.05
N THR A 17 -18.85 16.27 -8.71
CA THR A 17 -19.82 15.45 -7.97
C THR A 17 -19.52 15.32 -6.48
N ALA A 18 -18.26 15.53 -6.07
CA ALA A 18 -17.83 15.39 -4.68
C ALA A 18 -18.32 16.53 -3.77
N SER A 19 -18.34 16.28 -2.45
CA SER A 19 -18.57 17.33 -1.44
C SER A 19 -17.46 18.39 -1.46
N GLU A 20 -17.71 19.60 -0.96
CA GLU A 20 -16.72 20.69 -0.95
C GLU A 20 -15.39 20.29 -0.29
N LYS A 21 -15.44 19.55 0.85
CA LYS A 21 -14.23 19.06 1.51
C LYS A 21 -13.48 18.06 0.62
N SER A 22 -14.20 17.14 -0.01
CA SER A 22 -13.62 16.14 -0.92
C SER A 22 -13.07 16.76 -2.20
N LYS A 23 -13.70 17.81 -2.75
CA LYS A 23 -13.19 18.53 -3.93
C LYS A 23 -11.78 19.06 -3.71
N THR A 24 -11.52 19.68 -2.55
CA THR A 24 -10.18 20.18 -2.20
C THR A 24 -9.15 19.05 -2.17
N LEU A 25 -9.50 17.89 -1.60
CA LEU A 25 -8.63 16.72 -1.53
C LEU A 25 -8.42 16.09 -2.90
N LEU A 26 -9.46 16.01 -3.74
CA LEU A 26 -9.35 15.51 -5.11
C LEU A 26 -8.52 16.46 -5.99
N GLN A 27 -8.61 17.79 -5.78
CA GLN A 27 -7.74 18.73 -6.46
C GLN A 27 -6.27 18.50 -6.10
N LYS A 28 -5.95 18.30 -4.80
CA LYS A 28 -4.60 17.91 -4.35
C LYS A 28 -4.11 16.64 -5.08
N SER A 29 -4.98 15.65 -5.26
CA SER A 29 -4.64 14.44 -6.02
C SER A 29 -4.33 14.75 -7.49
N LYS A 30 -5.16 15.56 -8.13
CA LYS A 30 -5.00 15.96 -9.53
C LYS A 30 -3.69 16.73 -9.75
N ASP A 31 -3.35 17.62 -8.83
CA ASP A 31 -2.12 18.40 -8.89
C ASP A 31 -0.88 17.53 -8.71
N ALA A 32 -0.96 16.51 -7.85
CA ALA A 32 0.17 15.60 -7.58
C ALA A 32 0.39 14.56 -8.71
N TYR A 33 -0.68 14.04 -9.32
CA TYR A 33 -0.59 12.93 -10.28
C TYR A 33 -0.94 13.31 -11.72
N GLY A 34 -1.44 14.53 -11.96
CA GLY A 34 -1.97 14.96 -13.27
C GLY A 34 -3.40 14.45 -13.56
N TYR A 35 -3.93 13.57 -12.74
CA TYR A 35 -5.28 13.01 -12.82
C TYR A 35 -5.78 12.62 -11.43
N ILE A 36 -7.06 12.28 -11.30
CA ILE A 36 -7.63 11.74 -10.06
C ILE A 36 -7.62 10.21 -10.17
N PRO A 37 -6.83 9.48 -9.37
CA PRO A 37 -6.92 8.01 -9.32
C PRO A 37 -8.33 7.55 -8.93
N ASN A 38 -8.85 6.50 -9.54
CA ASN A 38 -10.19 5.99 -9.24
C ASN A 38 -10.38 5.67 -7.75
N LEU A 39 -9.34 5.12 -7.10
CA LEU A 39 -9.33 4.93 -5.65
C LEU A 39 -9.65 6.23 -4.89
N HIS A 40 -9.04 7.36 -5.28
CA HIS A 40 -9.30 8.65 -4.61
C HIS A 40 -10.72 9.13 -4.86
N GLY A 41 -11.26 8.85 -6.06
CA GLY A 41 -12.66 9.10 -6.37
C GLY A 41 -13.60 8.30 -5.47
N VAL A 42 -13.33 7.02 -5.23
CA VAL A 42 -14.10 6.19 -4.30
C VAL A 42 -13.98 6.70 -2.86
N LEU A 43 -12.75 6.97 -2.41
CA LEU A 43 -12.49 7.49 -1.05
C LEU A 43 -13.14 8.84 -0.80
N ALA A 44 -13.38 9.64 -1.84
CA ALA A 44 -14.04 10.95 -1.74
C ALA A 44 -15.49 10.88 -1.23
N GLY A 45 -16.11 9.70 -1.25
CA GLY A 45 -17.38 9.45 -0.57
C GLY A 45 -17.29 9.65 0.96
N SER A 46 -16.08 9.56 1.52
CA SER A 46 -15.78 9.91 2.92
C SER A 46 -14.57 10.87 2.94
N PRO A 47 -14.78 12.19 3.03
CA PRO A 47 -13.68 13.14 3.01
C PRO A 47 -12.63 12.91 4.10
N ASN A 48 -13.05 12.39 5.26
CA ASN A 48 -12.12 12.05 6.34
C ASN A 48 -11.24 10.84 5.98
N LEU A 49 -11.79 9.84 5.28
CA LEU A 49 -11.03 8.67 4.84
C LEU A 49 -10.04 9.01 3.73
N LEU A 50 -10.44 9.87 2.77
CA LEU A 50 -9.56 10.36 1.72
C LEU A 50 -8.39 11.16 2.30
N GLU A 51 -8.67 12.08 3.24
CA GLU A 51 -7.65 12.86 3.94
C GLU A 51 -6.68 11.98 4.72
N ALA A 52 -7.21 11.01 5.50
CA ALA A 52 -6.38 10.05 6.24
C ALA A 52 -5.50 9.23 5.31
N TYR A 53 -6.05 8.74 4.19
CA TYR A 53 -5.29 7.98 3.21
C TYR A 53 -4.15 8.78 2.59
N GLN A 54 -4.41 10.03 2.17
CA GLN A 54 -3.39 10.91 1.60
C GLN A 54 -2.28 11.22 2.60
N ASN A 55 -2.65 11.51 3.85
CA ASN A 55 -1.68 11.79 4.92
C ASN A 55 -0.83 10.55 5.24
N LEU A 56 -1.44 9.37 5.38
CA LEU A 56 -0.70 8.12 5.64
C LEU A 56 0.22 7.77 4.46
N HIS A 57 -0.20 8.02 3.22
CA HIS A 57 0.64 7.81 2.05
C HIS A 57 1.89 8.70 2.08
N GLU A 58 1.71 9.99 2.36
CA GLU A 58 2.80 10.97 2.46
C GLU A 58 3.75 10.63 3.61
N LEU A 59 3.22 10.29 4.78
CA LEU A 59 4.02 9.90 5.95
C LEU A 59 4.84 8.63 5.68
N PHE A 60 4.23 7.62 5.05
CA PHE A 60 4.96 6.39 4.75
C PHE A 60 5.98 6.58 3.63
N ALA A 61 5.68 7.36 2.58
CA ALA A 61 6.64 7.69 1.53
C ALA A 61 7.88 8.44 2.06
N ASN A 62 7.74 9.17 3.17
CA ASN A 62 8.83 9.88 3.86
C ASN A 62 9.32 9.14 5.13
N SER A 63 9.04 7.85 5.26
CA SER A 63 9.45 7.03 6.40
C SER A 63 10.96 6.74 6.41
N SER A 64 11.39 5.80 7.24
CA SER A 64 12.80 5.40 7.34
C SER A 64 13.29 4.49 6.20
N PHE A 65 12.41 4.11 5.29
CA PHE A 65 12.71 3.19 4.20
C PHE A 65 13.21 3.91 2.95
N ASN A 66 14.17 3.30 2.25
CA ASN A 66 14.52 3.72 0.90
C ASN A 66 13.47 3.24 -0.13
N LYS A 67 13.64 3.60 -1.41
CA LYS A 67 12.65 3.30 -2.47
C LYS A 67 12.43 1.80 -2.70
N GLU A 68 13.47 0.98 -2.57
CA GLU A 68 13.39 -0.48 -2.69
C GLU A 68 12.60 -1.06 -1.50
N GLU A 69 12.92 -0.62 -0.29
CA GLU A 69 12.25 -1.06 0.94
C GLU A 69 10.79 -0.60 1.00
N LEU A 70 10.47 0.65 0.59
CA LEU A 70 9.09 1.12 0.42
C LEU A 70 8.31 0.21 -0.54
N THR A 71 8.92 -0.15 -1.67
CA THR A 71 8.31 -1.04 -2.67
C THR A 71 8.06 -2.43 -2.08
N VAL A 72 9.01 -2.98 -1.33
CA VAL A 72 8.85 -4.28 -0.66
C VAL A 72 7.66 -4.24 0.29
N VAL A 73 7.57 -3.26 1.19
CA VAL A 73 6.46 -3.18 2.14
C VAL A 73 5.12 -3.03 1.42
N TRP A 74 4.99 -2.06 0.50
CA TRP A 74 3.72 -1.85 -0.23
C TRP A 74 3.28 -3.06 -1.03
N GLN A 75 4.18 -3.67 -1.81
CA GLN A 75 3.80 -4.77 -2.69
C GLN A 75 3.58 -6.07 -1.94
N THR A 76 4.32 -6.34 -0.87
CA THR A 76 4.04 -7.49 0.00
C THR A 76 2.59 -7.45 0.50
N ILE A 77 2.13 -6.30 1.00
CA ILE A 77 0.77 -6.15 1.52
C ILE A 77 -0.26 -6.21 0.38
N ASN A 78 0.02 -5.57 -0.77
CA ASN A 78 -0.89 -5.60 -1.91
C ASN A 78 -1.10 -7.01 -2.45
N VAL A 79 -0.04 -7.79 -2.55
CA VAL A 79 -0.06 -9.17 -3.05
C VAL A 79 -0.75 -10.09 -2.04
N GLU A 80 -0.42 -9.97 -0.74
CA GLU A 80 -1.07 -10.74 0.32
C GLU A 80 -2.56 -10.49 0.40
N HIS A 81 -2.99 -9.23 0.21
CA HIS A 81 -4.41 -8.87 0.17
C HIS A 81 -5.07 -9.16 -1.19
N GLU A 82 -4.34 -9.72 -2.18
CA GLU A 82 -4.86 -10.00 -3.53
C GLU A 82 -5.52 -8.77 -4.21
N CYS A 83 -4.98 -7.56 -3.98
CA CYS A 83 -5.59 -6.33 -4.51
C CYS A 83 -5.27 -6.11 -5.99
N HIS A 84 -6.18 -6.48 -6.87
CA HIS A 84 -6.03 -6.37 -8.32
C HIS A 84 -5.79 -4.95 -8.84
N TYR A 85 -6.27 -3.93 -8.15
CA TYR A 85 -6.01 -2.52 -8.45
C TYR A 85 -4.63 -2.09 -7.93
N CYS A 86 -4.29 -2.46 -6.69
CA CYS A 86 -3.11 -1.93 -6.02
C CYS A 86 -1.80 -2.54 -6.54
N VAL A 87 -1.78 -3.82 -6.90
CA VAL A 87 -0.56 -4.48 -7.44
C VAL A 87 -0.06 -3.81 -8.72
N PRO A 88 -0.87 -3.60 -9.78
CA PRO A 88 -0.40 -2.89 -10.97
C PRO A 88 -0.08 -1.42 -10.70
N ALA A 89 -0.85 -0.71 -9.88
CA ALA A 89 -0.59 0.69 -9.54
C ALA A 89 0.80 0.86 -8.88
N HIS A 90 1.11 0.06 -7.86
CA HIS A 90 2.42 0.12 -7.20
C HIS A 90 3.56 -0.45 -8.04
N THR A 91 3.30 -1.35 -8.99
CA THR A 91 4.27 -1.73 -10.03
C THR A 91 4.66 -0.50 -10.86
N GLY A 92 3.70 0.31 -11.28
CA GLY A 92 3.95 1.57 -12.00
C GLY A 92 4.74 2.58 -11.16
N ILE A 93 4.38 2.74 -9.89
CA ILE A 93 5.09 3.62 -8.94
C ILE A 93 6.55 3.16 -8.76
N ALA A 94 6.79 1.87 -8.54
CA ALA A 94 8.13 1.32 -8.39
C ALA A 94 9.02 1.57 -9.62
N LYS A 95 8.46 1.39 -10.83
CA LYS A 95 9.15 1.72 -12.10
C LYS A 95 9.45 3.21 -12.21
N ALA A 96 8.51 4.09 -11.85
CA ALA A 96 8.72 5.53 -11.84
C ALA A 96 9.83 5.94 -10.84
N MET A 97 9.94 5.27 -9.69
CA MET A 97 11.02 5.43 -8.72
C MET A 97 12.35 4.79 -9.16
N LYS A 98 12.39 4.11 -10.31
CA LYS A 98 13.57 3.37 -10.81
C LYS A 98 14.05 2.32 -9.80
N VAL A 99 13.13 1.56 -9.25
CA VAL A 99 13.43 0.34 -8.48
C VAL A 99 13.83 -0.77 -9.46
N ASP A 100 14.77 -1.63 -9.07
CA ASP A 100 15.25 -2.73 -9.90
C ASP A 100 14.09 -3.67 -10.28
N ASP A 101 14.01 -4.01 -11.57
CA ASP A 101 12.99 -4.93 -12.10
C ASP A 101 13.06 -6.33 -11.43
N ALA A 102 14.24 -6.77 -10.97
CA ALA A 102 14.37 -8.01 -10.23
C ALA A 102 13.55 -8.00 -8.93
N ILE A 103 13.53 -6.87 -8.19
CA ILE A 103 12.71 -6.70 -6.98
C ILE A 103 11.23 -6.66 -7.34
N ILE A 104 10.88 -5.88 -8.37
CA ILE A 104 9.48 -5.72 -8.80
C ILE A 104 8.89 -7.05 -9.23
N ASN A 105 9.63 -7.83 -10.02
CA ASN A 105 9.17 -9.13 -10.51
C ASN A 105 9.11 -10.15 -9.37
N ALA A 106 10.13 -10.23 -8.51
CA ALA A 106 10.15 -11.14 -7.36
C ALA A 106 8.92 -10.96 -6.46
N LEU A 107 8.54 -9.71 -6.16
CA LEU A 107 7.36 -9.40 -5.35
C LEU A 107 6.05 -9.83 -6.03
N ARG A 108 5.92 -9.64 -7.34
CA ARG A 108 4.73 -10.03 -8.10
C ARG A 108 4.62 -11.55 -8.26
N ASP A 109 5.74 -12.20 -8.51
CA ASP A 109 5.82 -13.65 -8.74
C ASP A 109 5.91 -14.45 -7.43
N GLN A 110 5.95 -13.74 -6.29
CA GLN A 110 6.10 -14.30 -4.94
C GLN A 110 7.34 -15.19 -4.85
N SER A 111 8.42 -14.78 -5.49
CA SER A 111 9.72 -15.47 -5.49
C SER A 111 10.71 -14.77 -4.55
N GLU A 112 11.88 -15.39 -4.36
CA GLU A 112 12.92 -14.87 -3.46
C GLU A 112 13.46 -13.51 -3.95
N LEU A 113 13.63 -12.57 -3.01
CA LEU A 113 14.16 -11.25 -3.28
C LEU A 113 15.70 -11.27 -3.43
N PRO A 114 16.29 -10.33 -4.20
CA PRO A 114 17.71 -10.36 -4.56
C PRO A 114 18.68 -10.27 -3.38
N THR A 115 18.26 -9.77 -2.23
CA THR A 115 19.12 -9.63 -1.05
C THR A 115 18.45 -10.18 0.20
N LYS A 116 19.25 -10.77 1.11
CA LYS A 116 18.78 -11.26 2.40
C LYS A 116 18.04 -10.17 3.20
N LYS A 117 18.57 -8.94 3.17
CA LYS A 117 17.96 -7.79 3.86
C LYS A 117 16.53 -7.52 3.37
N LEU A 118 16.30 -7.44 2.06
CA LEU A 118 14.96 -7.23 1.49
C LEU A 118 14.05 -8.44 1.72
N GLN A 119 14.62 -9.67 1.66
CA GLN A 119 13.85 -10.88 1.95
C GLN A 119 13.34 -10.89 3.40
N VAL A 120 14.17 -10.50 4.36
CA VAL A 120 13.75 -10.39 5.76
C VAL A 120 12.70 -9.30 5.96
N LEU A 121 12.83 -8.14 5.30
CA LEU A 121 11.78 -7.11 5.32
C LEU A 121 10.46 -7.64 4.76
N HIS A 122 10.51 -8.37 3.65
CA HIS A 122 9.34 -9.01 3.05
C HIS A 122 8.68 -10.00 4.02
N THR A 123 9.44 -10.94 4.58
CA THR A 123 8.90 -11.97 5.48
C THR A 123 8.33 -11.36 6.76
N THR A 124 8.99 -10.35 7.34
CA THR A 124 8.50 -9.60 8.50
C THR A 124 7.18 -8.86 8.19
N THR A 125 7.13 -8.17 7.04
CA THR A 125 5.90 -7.48 6.59
C THR A 125 4.76 -8.47 6.40
N LEU A 126 5.04 -9.63 5.79
CA LEU A 126 4.07 -10.69 5.54
C LEU A 126 3.54 -11.28 6.85
N ALA A 127 4.44 -11.58 7.80
CA ALA A 127 4.07 -12.10 9.13
C ALA A 127 3.15 -11.12 9.87
N LEU A 128 3.52 -9.83 9.95
CA LEU A 128 2.70 -8.79 10.57
C LEU A 128 1.32 -8.65 9.93
N THR A 129 1.25 -8.76 8.59
CA THR A 129 -0.01 -8.66 7.84
C THR A 129 -0.91 -9.86 8.11
N ARG A 130 -0.39 -11.09 8.01
CA ARG A 130 -1.14 -12.34 8.18
C ARG A 130 -1.59 -12.56 9.61
N ASN A 131 -0.70 -12.28 10.56
CA ASN A 131 -0.89 -12.60 11.97
C ASN A 131 -1.45 -11.42 12.78
N ARG A 132 -1.97 -10.37 12.13
CA ARG A 132 -2.60 -9.21 12.79
C ARG A 132 -1.67 -8.53 13.80
N GLY A 133 -0.39 -8.37 13.43
CA GLY A 133 0.64 -7.75 14.24
C GLY A 133 1.42 -8.69 15.16
N TYR A 134 1.06 -9.96 15.26
CA TYR A 134 1.88 -10.94 16.00
C TYR A 134 3.08 -11.37 15.15
N ILE A 135 4.25 -11.34 15.77
CA ILE A 135 5.52 -11.78 15.19
C ILE A 135 6.26 -12.62 16.23
N SER A 136 6.95 -13.66 15.82
CA SER A 136 7.76 -14.47 16.71
C SER A 136 9.05 -13.75 17.10
N GLU A 137 9.65 -14.17 18.21
CA GLU A 137 10.95 -13.63 18.66
C GLU A 137 12.06 -13.93 17.63
N GLU A 138 12.02 -15.09 16.99
CA GLU A 138 12.96 -15.48 15.93
C GLU A 138 12.87 -14.55 14.71
N GLU A 139 11.66 -14.28 14.21
CA GLU A 139 11.43 -13.36 13.09
C GLU A 139 11.86 -11.93 13.45
N LEU A 140 11.58 -11.48 14.66
CA LEU A 140 11.96 -10.14 15.14
C LEU A 140 13.49 -10.02 15.26
N ASN A 141 14.16 -11.03 15.79
CA ASN A 141 15.62 -11.04 15.89
C ASN A 141 16.27 -11.03 14.51
N ALA A 142 15.79 -11.85 13.57
CA ALA A 142 16.27 -11.85 12.19
C ALA A 142 16.13 -10.46 11.52
N PHE A 143 15.04 -9.75 11.79
CA PHE A 143 14.81 -8.39 11.30
C PHE A 143 15.86 -7.40 11.85
N TYR A 144 16.17 -7.46 13.14
CA TYR A 144 17.19 -6.60 13.75
C TYR A 144 18.61 -6.97 13.30
N GLU A 145 18.90 -8.25 13.10
CA GLU A 145 20.21 -8.72 12.60
C GLU A 145 20.53 -8.19 11.20
N GLU A 146 19.54 -7.98 10.35
CA GLU A 146 19.71 -7.35 9.04
C GLU A 146 19.82 -5.81 9.11
N GLY A 147 19.94 -5.25 10.31
CA GLY A 147 20.20 -3.82 10.56
C GLY A 147 18.96 -2.95 10.56
N TYR A 148 17.77 -3.52 10.55
CA TYR A 148 16.56 -2.78 10.79
C TYR A 148 16.40 -2.40 12.26
N THR A 149 15.56 -1.44 12.55
CA THR A 149 15.36 -0.87 13.89
C THR A 149 13.90 -0.95 14.30
N GLN A 150 13.62 -0.64 15.58
CA GLN A 150 12.24 -0.46 16.03
C GLN A 150 11.48 0.58 15.19
N ARG A 151 12.15 1.63 14.72
CA ARG A 151 11.51 2.62 13.81
C ARG A 151 11.04 1.97 12.55
N ASN A 152 11.87 1.15 11.89
CA ASN A 152 11.48 0.44 10.67
C ASN A 152 10.30 -0.50 10.92
N LEU A 153 10.28 -1.21 12.07
CA LEU A 153 9.17 -2.08 12.44
C LEU A 153 7.84 -1.29 12.57
N LEU A 154 7.88 -0.12 13.20
CA LEU A 154 6.71 0.75 13.34
C LEU A 154 6.31 1.39 12.00
N ASP A 155 7.26 1.70 11.12
CA ASP A 155 6.99 2.19 9.77
C ASP A 155 6.30 1.11 8.89
N ILE A 156 6.55 -0.20 9.12
CA ILE A 156 5.76 -1.27 8.49
C ILE A 156 4.28 -1.14 8.90
N ILE A 157 3.99 -0.89 10.19
CA ILE A 157 2.61 -0.71 10.66
C ILE A 157 1.96 0.52 10.01
N LEU A 158 2.71 1.60 9.83
CA LEU A 158 2.24 2.79 9.12
C LEU A 158 1.86 2.45 7.67
N GLY A 159 2.72 1.74 6.95
CA GLY A 159 2.46 1.26 5.59
C GLY A 159 1.26 0.32 5.52
N LEU A 160 1.14 -0.62 6.47
CA LEU A 160 0.00 -1.54 6.55
C LEU A 160 -1.31 -0.79 6.79
N SER A 161 -1.32 0.21 7.67
CA SER A 161 -2.50 1.04 7.95
C SER A 161 -2.99 1.74 6.69
N GLN A 162 -2.08 2.33 5.92
CA GLN A 162 -2.39 2.94 4.62
C GLN A 162 -2.93 1.91 3.62
N LYS A 163 -2.33 0.72 3.56
CA LYS A 163 -2.71 -0.32 2.61
C LYS A 163 -4.05 -0.99 2.97
N VAL A 164 -4.38 -1.13 4.24
CA VAL A 164 -5.71 -1.59 4.66
C VAL A 164 -6.80 -0.67 4.10
N ILE A 165 -6.63 0.65 4.20
CA ILE A 165 -7.59 1.60 3.61
C ILE A 165 -7.72 1.35 2.11
N SER A 166 -6.63 1.37 1.35
CA SER A 166 -6.70 1.25 -0.10
C SER A 166 -7.15 -0.13 -0.59
N ASN A 167 -6.57 -1.21 -0.05
CA ASN A 167 -6.89 -2.55 -0.52
C ASN A 167 -8.34 -2.92 -0.22
N TYR A 168 -8.83 -2.62 0.99
CA TYR A 168 -10.20 -2.96 1.37
C TYR A 168 -11.22 -2.10 0.63
N THR A 169 -10.93 -0.81 0.43
CA THR A 169 -11.78 0.05 -0.39
C THR A 169 -11.86 -0.48 -1.83
N ASN A 170 -10.72 -0.83 -2.44
CA ASN A 170 -10.71 -1.36 -3.81
C ASN A 170 -11.43 -2.71 -3.93
N HIS A 171 -11.38 -3.56 -2.88
CA HIS A 171 -12.13 -4.82 -2.86
C HIS A 171 -13.65 -4.58 -2.78
N ILE A 172 -14.10 -3.64 -1.93
CA ILE A 172 -15.53 -3.33 -1.78
C ILE A 172 -16.07 -2.64 -3.02
N ALA A 173 -15.29 -1.71 -3.60
CA ALA A 173 -15.72 -0.89 -4.74
C ALA A 173 -15.54 -1.59 -6.09
N GLU A 174 -14.79 -2.72 -6.14
CA GLU A 174 -14.33 -3.32 -7.40
C GLU A 174 -13.72 -2.25 -8.33
N THR A 175 -12.87 -1.39 -7.74
CA THR A 175 -12.31 -0.20 -8.41
C THR A 175 -11.66 -0.58 -9.76
N PRO A 176 -12.12 0.04 -10.89
CA PRO A 176 -11.65 -0.27 -12.23
C PRO A 176 -10.23 0.27 -12.50
#